data_243a15867dc8c2ef7f36258ff0b4ed4c
#
_entry.id   243a15867dc8c2ef7f36258ff0b4ed4c
#
_cell.length_a   1.000
_cell.length_b   1.000
_cell.length_c   1.000
_cell.angle_alpha   90.00
_cell.angle_beta   90.00
_cell.angle_gamma   90.00
#
_symmetry.space_group_name_H-M   'P 1'
#
loop_
_entity.id
_entity.type
_entity.pdbx_description
1 polymer ?
#
loop_
_entity_poly.entity_id
_entity_poly.type
_entity_poly.pdbx_seq_one_letter_code
_entity_poly.pdbx_strand_id
1 'polypeptide(L)'
;EGHGNTSRFTCPYHAWTYRIDGRLAAAPHMERTNCFDRDKLGLASVRCEIYQGWIYLTLDSDTPPVAVQLASLTPVIERYGQEHYRTIFTEEHVWDTNWKCLTENFMESYHLPVAHRETVGANFTVAENEFGEVGEDEDFAFQYFTKTEGAPVGRAHPANDRLEGVWRHTSVMPTVFPSHMYVLAPDHLWYLSLQPDGV
;
A
#
# COMPACT_ATOMS: atom_id res chain seq x y z
N GLU A 1 10.70 -3.62 18.44
CA GLU A 1 9.61 -4.07 17.56
C GLU A 1 8.91 -5.29 18.15
N GLY A 2 7.61 -5.45 17.91
CA GLY A 2 6.88 -6.58 18.47
C GLY A 2 5.41 -6.58 18.07
N HIS A 3 4.76 -7.68 18.40
CA HIS A 3 3.33 -7.89 18.17
C HIS A 3 2.61 -8.07 19.52
N GLY A 4 1.41 -7.54 19.63
CA GLY A 4 0.60 -7.72 20.82
C GLY A 4 -0.55 -6.75 20.95
N ASN A 5 -1.26 -6.86 22.05
CA ASN A 5 -2.31 -5.94 22.45
C ASN A 5 -1.83 -5.14 23.67
N THR A 6 -1.99 -3.83 23.60
CA THR A 6 -1.68 -2.96 24.74
C THR A 6 -2.71 -1.83 24.82
N SER A 7 -2.95 -1.35 26.03
CA SER A 7 -3.75 -0.14 26.27
C SER A 7 -2.88 1.11 26.46
N ARG A 8 -1.55 0.95 26.50
CA ARG A 8 -0.60 2.03 26.75
C ARG A 8 0.73 1.74 26.08
N PHE A 9 1.43 2.80 25.68
CA PHE A 9 2.78 2.76 25.14
C PHE A 9 3.71 3.52 26.07
N THR A 10 4.77 2.87 26.54
CA THR A 10 5.80 3.51 27.36
C THR A 10 7.04 3.77 26.51
N CYS A 11 7.47 5.04 26.45
CA CYS A 11 8.69 5.42 25.77
C CYS A 11 9.91 4.86 26.51
N PRO A 12 10.81 4.14 25.85
CA PRO A 12 11.97 3.56 26.50
C PRO A 12 13.04 4.60 26.91
N TYR A 13 12.89 5.84 26.47
CA TYR A 13 13.87 6.90 26.77
C TYR A 13 13.70 7.48 28.20
N HIS A 14 12.49 7.93 28.55
CA HIS A 14 12.23 8.52 29.89
C HIS A 14 11.01 7.91 30.60
N ALA A 15 10.51 6.76 30.12
CA ALA A 15 9.33 6.09 30.64
C ALA A 15 8.04 6.93 30.60
N TRP A 16 7.95 7.96 29.75
CA TRP A 16 6.70 8.63 29.52
C TRP A 16 5.73 7.64 28.89
N THR A 17 4.53 7.57 29.45
CA THR A 17 3.54 6.58 29.08
C THR A 17 2.33 7.27 28.47
N TYR A 18 1.93 6.83 27.28
CA TYR A 18 0.80 7.36 26.54
C TYR A 18 -0.32 6.32 26.45
N ARG A 19 -1.55 6.78 26.44
CA ARG A 19 -2.73 5.97 26.11
C ARG A 19 -2.81 5.77 24.60
N ILE A 20 -3.67 4.84 24.17
CA ILE A 20 -3.92 4.60 22.74
C ILE A 20 -4.58 5.78 22.02
N ASP A 21 -5.19 6.73 22.78
CA ASP A 21 -5.71 7.99 22.24
C ASP A 21 -4.64 9.11 22.17
N GLY A 22 -3.38 8.79 22.44
CA GLY A 22 -2.26 9.72 22.42
C GLY A 22 -2.10 10.59 23.66
N ARG A 23 -3.00 10.57 24.63
CA ARG A 23 -2.88 11.39 25.85
C ARG A 23 -1.76 10.87 26.73
N LEU A 24 -0.99 11.79 27.31
CA LEU A 24 0.08 11.48 28.27
C LEU A 24 -0.57 10.97 29.59
N ALA A 25 -0.34 9.68 29.90
CA ALA A 25 -0.89 9.02 31.08
C ALA A 25 0.02 9.17 32.30
N ALA A 26 1.37 9.08 32.11
CA ALA A 26 2.36 9.21 33.16
C ALA A 26 3.65 9.82 32.61
N ALA A 27 4.29 10.63 33.45
CA ALA A 27 5.60 11.23 33.19
C ALA A 27 6.40 11.23 34.51
N PRO A 28 7.21 10.18 34.77
CA PRO A 28 7.96 10.06 36.00
C PRO A 28 8.89 11.25 36.21
N HIS A 29 9.04 11.63 37.47
CA HIS A 29 9.97 12.69 37.93
C HIS A 29 9.70 14.12 37.45
N MET A 30 8.49 14.38 36.94
CA MET A 30 8.06 15.69 36.45
C MET A 30 7.39 16.54 37.54
N GLU A 31 7.27 16.06 38.79
CA GLU A 31 6.55 16.68 39.88
C GLU A 31 7.17 18.02 40.32
N ARG A 32 8.45 18.22 40.03
CA ARG A 32 9.20 19.44 40.35
C ARG A 32 9.38 20.38 39.17
N THR A 33 8.83 20.05 38.02
CA THR A 33 8.94 20.86 36.81
C THR A 33 7.89 21.96 36.82
N ASN A 34 8.33 23.19 36.79
CA ASN A 34 7.41 24.33 36.71
C ASN A 34 6.68 24.32 35.34
N CYS A 35 5.41 24.67 35.36
CA CYS A 35 4.58 24.76 34.18
C CYS A 35 4.40 23.43 33.42
N PHE A 36 4.62 22.28 34.07
CA PHE A 36 4.33 20.98 33.48
C PHE A 36 2.82 20.76 33.44
N ASP A 37 2.27 20.77 32.24
CA ASP A 37 0.86 20.52 31.98
C ASP A 37 0.72 19.24 31.14
N ARG A 38 0.39 18.15 31.80
CA ARG A 38 0.27 16.82 31.19
C ARG A 38 -0.74 16.79 30.05
N ASP A 39 -1.83 17.57 30.16
CA ASP A 39 -2.91 17.56 29.18
C ASP A 39 -2.50 18.22 27.85
N LYS A 40 -1.43 19.02 27.87
CA LYS A 40 -0.85 19.67 26.69
C LYS A 40 0.30 18.88 26.05
N LEU A 41 0.73 17.78 26.68
CA LEU A 41 1.90 17.01 26.26
C LEU A 41 1.51 15.62 25.66
N GLY A 42 0.36 15.55 25.04
CA GLY A 42 -0.05 14.38 24.25
C GLY A 42 0.71 14.26 22.94
N LEU A 43 0.61 13.10 22.33
CA LEU A 43 1.08 12.86 20.97
C LEU A 43 0.20 13.65 19.98
N ALA A 44 0.80 14.13 18.90
CA ALA A 44 0.06 14.73 17.81
C ALA A 44 -0.85 13.67 17.16
N SER A 45 -2.07 14.09 16.81
CA SER A 45 -3.00 13.23 16.09
C SER A 45 -2.58 13.10 14.64
N VAL A 46 -2.62 11.88 14.13
CA VAL A 46 -2.44 11.56 12.71
C VAL A 46 -3.74 10.95 12.21
N ARG A 47 -4.27 11.47 11.10
CA ARG A 47 -5.46 10.87 10.49
C ARG A 47 -5.08 9.53 9.87
N CYS A 48 -5.85 8.51 10.25
CA CYS A 48 -5.66 7.13 9.80
C CYS A 48 -6.97 6.63 9.21
N GLU A 49 -6.92 6.09 8.01
CA GLU A 49 -8.04 5.49 7.31
C GLU A 49 -7.71 4.07 6.89
N ILE A 50 -8.68 3.17 6.98
CA ILE A 50 -8.57 1.82 6.42
C ILE A 50 -9.41 1.77 5.16
N TYR A 51 -8.78 1.44 4.04
CA TYR A 51 -9.44 1.37 2.76
C TYR A 51 -8.93 0.18 1.95
N GLN A 52 -9.84 -0.68 1.50
CA GLN A 52 -9.53 -1.90 0.75
C GLN A 52 -8.46 -2.80 1.42
N GLY A 53 -8.45 -2.84 2.76
CA GLY A 53 -7.48 -3.63 3.54
C GLY A 53 -6.16 -2.93 3.83
N TRP A 54 -5.92 -1.74 3.28
CA TRP A 54 -4.71 -0.93 3.48
C TRP A 54 -4.91 0.15 4.53
N ILE A 55 -3.86 0.49 5.24
CA ILE A 55 -3.83 1.58 6.22
C ILE A 55 -3.18 2.81 5.58
N TYR A 56 -3.95 3.87 5.42
CA TYR A 56 -3.49 5.16 4.91
C TYR A 56 -3.35 6.16 6.05
N LEU A 57 -2.29 6.94 6.01
CA LEU A 57 -1.97 7.97 6.99
C LEU A 57 -1.75 9.30 6.29
N THR A 58 -2.21 10.39 6.90
CA THR A 58 -1.88 11.74 6.46
C THR A 58 -1.59 12.66 7.64
N LEU A 59 -0.60 13.54 7.46
CA LEU A 59 -0.28 14.63 8.39
C LEU A 59 -1.05 15.91 8.08
N ASP A 60 -1.67 15.97 6.90
CA ASP A 60 -2.49 17.10 6.48
C ASP A 60 -3.97 16.80 6.76
N SER A 61 -4.59 17.63 7.60
CA SER A 61 -5.99 17.52 7.96
C SER A 61 -6.94 17.82 6.79
N ASP A 62 -6.48 18.59 5.81
CA ASP A 62 -7.29 19.05 4.68
C ASP A 62 -7.29 18.07 3.51
N THR A 63 -6.41 17.07 3.54
CA THR A 63 -6.39 15.98 2.55
C THR A 63 -7.78 15.31 2.46
N PRO A 64 -8.38 15.13 1.28
CA PRO A 64 -9.65 14.42 1.13
C PRO A 64 -9.58 12.99 1.68
N PRO A 65 -10.71 12.36 2.07
CA PRO A 65 -10.74 10.95 2.43
C PRO A 65 -10.18 10.06 1.31
N VAL A 66 -9.47 8.99 1.66
CA VAL A 66 -8.84 8.08 0.67
C VAL A 66 -9.86 7.49 -0.30
N ALA A 67 -11.08 7.19 0.17
CA ALA A 67 -12.16 6.69 -0.68
C ALA A 67 -12.62 7.70 -1.74
N VAL A 68 -12.43 9.00 -1.50
CA VAL A 68 -12.73 10.06 -2.46
C VAL A 68 -11.59 10.18 -3.47
N GLN A 69 -10.34 10.14 -2.98
CA GLN A 69 -9.16 10.25 -3.85
C GLN A 69 -9.04 9.04 -4.82
N LEU A 70 -9.45 7.85 -4.40
CA LEU A 70 -9.38 6.62 -5.19
C LEU A 70 -10.75 6.19 -5.76
N ALA A 71 -11.68 7.12 -5.89
CA ALA A 71 -13.06 6.79 -6.29
C ALA A 71 -13.15 6.11 -7.66
N SER A 72 -12.35 6.56 -8.65
CA SER A 72 -12.34 5.98 -9.99
C SER A 72 -11.58 4.65 -10.06
N LEU A 73 -10.62 4.41 -9.15
CA LEU A 73 -9.92 3.12 -9.03
C LEU A 73 -10.77 2.05 -8.32
N THR A 74 -11.66 2.46 -7.42
CA THR A 74 -12.46 1.55 -6.59
C THR A 74 -13.19 0.46 -7.39
N PRO A 75 -13.96 0.77 -8.45
CA PRO A 75 -14.69 -0.26 -9.20
C PRO A 75 -13.78 -1.30 -9.86
N VAL A 76 -12.51 -0.96 -10.05
CA VAL A 76 -11.52 -1.86 -10.64
C VAL A 76 -11.00 -2.86 -9.61
N ILE A 77 -10.64 -2.38 -8.41
CA ILE A 77 -9.92 -3.18 -7.41
C ILE A 77 -10.85 -3.90 -6.41
N GLU A 78 -12.03 -3.37 -6.09
CA GLU A 78 -12.93 -3.92 -5.07
C GLU A 78 -13.40 -5.35 -5.38
N ARG A 79 -13.49 -5.71 -6.65
CA ARG A 79 -13.89 -7.05 -7.09
C ARG A 79 -12.95 -8.16 -6.65
N TYR A 80 -11.69 -7.83 -6.37
CA TYR A 80 -10.69 -8.81 -5.92
C TYR A 80 -10.83 -9.16 -4.44
N GLY A 81 -11.48 -8.31 -3.63
CA GLY A 81 -11.68 -8.55 -2.20
C GLY A 81 -10.38 -8.61 -1.41
N GLN A 82 -9.43 -7.75 -1.76
CA GLN A 82 -8.07 -7.75 -1.21
C GLN A 82 -8.04 -7.55 0.32
N GLU A 83 -9.07 -6.98 0.91
CA GLU A 83 -9.24 -6.81 2.36
C GLU A 83 -9.32 -8.15 3.12
N HIS A 84 -9.54 -9.25 2.42
CA HIS A 84 -9.57 -10.60 2.96
C HIS A 84 -8.25 -11.35 2.83
N TYR A 85 -7.27 -10.78 2.13
CA TYR A 85 -5.98 -11.43 1.88
C TYR A 85 -5.16 -11.53 3.16
N ARG A 86 -4.19 -12.45 3.15
CA ARG A 86 -3.25 -12.66 4.25
C ARG A 86 -1.84 -12.70 3.71
N THR A 87 -0.92 -12.02 4.39
CA THR A 87 0.50 -12.10 4.08
C THR A 87 1.00 -13.51 4.33
N ILE A 88 1.65 -14.09 3.34
CA ILE A 88 2.23 -15.44 3.40
C ILE A 88 3.75 -15.42 3.50
N PHE A 89 4.40 -14.40 2.97
CA PHE A 89 5.84 -14.16 3.13
C PHE A 89 6.16 -12.68 2.90
N THR A 90 7.35 -12.28 3.35
CA THR A 90 7.94 -10.97 3.12
C THR A 90 9.41 -11.17 2.81
N GLU A 91 9.92 -10.44 1.83
CA GLU A 91 11.34 -10.40 1.48
C GLU A 91 11.82 -8.94 1.53
N GLU A 92 13.09 -8.74 1.88
CA GLU A 92 13.72 -7.43 1.92
C GLU A 92 14.92 -7.41 0.98
N HIS A 93 15.02 -6.36 0.18
CA HIS A 93 16.10 -6.15 -0.77
C HIS A 93 16.60 -4.71 -0.66
N VAL A 94 17.91 -4.53 -0.71
CA VAL A 94 18.52 -3.21 -0.81
C VAL A 94 18.93 -2.99 -2.26
N TRP A 95 18.42 -1.90 -2.85
CA TRP A 95 18.72 -1.52 -4.22
C TRP A 95 19.44 -0.17 -4.24
N ASP A 96 20.60 -0.15 -4.92
CA ASP A 96 21.41 1.07 -5.08
C ASP A 96 20.81 1.94 -6.19
N THR A 97 19.64 2.51 -5.90
CA THR A 97 18.90 3.37 -6.82
C THR A 97 17.97 4.31 -6.08
N ASN A 98 17.54 5.37 -6.74
CA ASN A 98 16.51 6.27 -6.19
C ASN A 98 15.14 5.56 -6.22
N TRP A 99 14.43 5.61 -5.10
CA TRP A 99 13.11 4.98 -4.98
C TRP A 99 12.10 5.48 -6.05
N LYS A 100 12.22 6.73 -6.50
CA LYS A 100 11.37 7.30 -7.56
C LYS A 100 11.57 6.58 -8.88
N CYS A 101 12.81 6.20 -9.21
CA CYS A 101 13.08 5.39 -10.40
C CYS A 101 12.40 4.02 -10.33
N LEU A 102 12.33 3.41 -9.14
CA LEU A 102 11.60 2.15 -8.94
C LEU A 102 10.09 2.35 -9.12
N THR A 103 9.53 3.46 -8.61
CA THR A 103 8.12 3.81 -8.82
C THR A 103 7.81 4.01 -10.29
N GLU A 104 8.62 4.79 -11.01
CA GLU A 104 8.46 5.03 -12.45
C GLU A 104 8.58 3.74 -13.26
N ASN A 105 9.55 2.89 -12.94
CA ASN A 105 9.71 1.58 -13.58
C ASN A 105 8.50 0.67 -13.36
N PHE A 106 7.88 0.71 -12.16
CA PHE A 106 6.68 -0.07 -11.87
C PHE A 106 5.46 0.42 -12.65
N MET A 107 5.40 1.69 -12.98
CA MET A 107 4.26 2.32 -13.68
C MET A 107 4.21 2.01 -15.18
N GLU A 108 5.27 1.41 -15.75
CA GLU A 108 5.32 1.07 -17.15
C GLU A 108 5.65 -0.43 -17.33
N SER A 109 5.27 -0.98 -18.45
CA SER A 109 5.50 -2.39 -18.79
C SER A 109 6.33 -2.56 -20.07
N TYR A 110 6.80 -1.45 -20.64
CA TYR A 110 7.54 -1.45 -21.91
C TYR A 110 8.86 -2.21 -21.83
N HIS A 111 9.51 -2.21 -20.65
CA HIS A 111 10.76 -2.92 -20.41
C HIS A 111 10.59 -4.45 -20.25
N LEU A 112 9.39 -4.93 -19.89
CA LEU A 112 9.17 -6.35 -19.51
C LEU A 112 9.64 -7.35 -20.57
N PRO A 113 9.33 -7.22 -21.87
CA PRO A 113 9.74 -8.19 -22.88
C PRO A 113 11.26 -8.28 -23.07
N VAL A 114 11.99 -7.27 -22.68
CA VAL A 114 13.46 -7.18 -22.86
C VAL A 114 14.20 -7.45 -21.56
N ALA A 115 13.90 -6.67 -20.50
CA ALA A 115 14.59 -6.78 -19.22
C ALA A 115 14.19 -8.04 -18.45
N HIS A 116 12.95 -8.47 -18.56
CA HIS A 116 12.40 -9.65 -17.88
C HIS A 116 12.10 -10.83 -18.81
N ARG A 117 12.81 -10.91 -19.95
CA ARG A 117 12.57 -11.93 -21.00
C ARG A 117 12.66 -13.38 -20.50
N GLU A 118 13.41 -13.64 -19.43
CA GLU A 118 13.61 -14.98 -18.87
C GLU A 118 12.62 -15.30 -17.72
N THR A 119 11.78 -14.34 -17.36
CA THR A 119 10.79 -14.46 -16.28
C THR A 119 9.39 -14.03 -16.75
N VAL A 120 8.79 -13.02 -16.18
CA VAL A 120 7.46 -12.55 -16.54
C VAL A 120 7.35 -12.11 -18.00
N GLY A 121 8.39 -11.49 -18.54
CA GLY A 121 8.44 -11.02 -19.94
C GLY A 121 8.45 -12.11 -20.98
N ALA A 122 8.80 -13.37 -20.63
CA ALA A 122 8.77 -14.50 -21.56
C ALA A 122 7.34 -14.78 -22.09
N ASN A 123 6.32 -14.47 -21.27
CA ASN A 123 4.93 -14.74 -21.58
C ASN A 123 4.10 -13.46 -21.72
N PHE A 124 4.76 -12.31 -21.89
CA PHE A 124 4.14 -11.00 -21.91
C PHE A 124 4.42 -10.25 -23.21
N THR A 125 3.40 -9.66 -23.79
CA THR A 125 3.55 -8.73 -24.91
C THR A 125 3.00 -7.36 -24.51
N VAL A 126 3.64 -6.29 -24.99
CA VAL A 126 3.18 -4.91 -24.70
C VAL A 126 1.74 -4.70 -25.17
N ALA A 127 1.28 -5.42 -26.20
CA ALA A 127 -0.08 -5.35 -26.71
C ALA A 127 -1.14 -5.96 -25.75
N GLU A 128 -0.72 -6.76 -24.77
CA GLU A 128 -1.61 -7.34 -23.72
C GLU A 128 -1.75 -6.41 -22.50
N ASN A 129 -1.05 -5.28 -22.52
CA ASN A 129 -1.12 -4.27 -21.48
C ASN A 129 -1.98 -3.10 -21.93
N GLU A 130 -2.92 -2.73 -21.11
CA GLU A 130 -3.79 -1.58 -21.29
C GLU A 130 -3.66 -0.65 -20.09
N PHE A 131 -3.54 0.65 -20.32
CA PHE A 131 -3.57 1.64 -19.25
C PHE A 131 -5.01 1.99 -18.89
N GLY A 132 -5.28 2.12 -17.60
CA GLY A 132 -6.55 2.62 -17.11
C GLY A 132 -6.70 4.11 -17.39
N GLU A 133 -7.93 4.53 -17.60
CA GLU A 133 -8.25 5.95 -17.70
C GLU A 133 -8.24 6.58 -16.31
N VAL A 134 -7.48 7.64 -16.14
CA VAL A 134 -7.35 8.43 -14.90
C VAL A 134 -7.59 9.91 -15.20
N GLY A 135 -8.20 10.61 -14.26
CA GLY A 135 -8.39 12.06 -14.36
C GLY A 135 -7.07 12.82 -14.21
N GLU A 136 -7.03 14.06 -14.72
CA GLU A 136 -5.82 14.91 -14.67
C GLU A 136 -5.40 15.27 -13.24
N ASP A 137 -6.34 15.26 -12.28
CA ASP A 137 -6.11 15.63 -10.87
C ASP A 137 -6.00 14.39 -9.94
N GLU A 138 -5.87 13.17 -10.50
CA GLU A 138 -5.79 11.95 -9.72
C GLU A 138 -4.33 11.54 -9.44
N ASP A 139 -4.01 11.26 -8.18
CA ASP A 139 -2.67 10.91 -7.71
C ASP A 139 -2.41 9.39 -7.79
N PHE A 140 -2.91 8.74 -8.83
CA PHE A 140 -2.63 7.33 -9.10
C PHE A 140 -2.65 7.03 -10.59
N ALA A 141 -2.06 5.91 -10.94
CA ALA A 141 -2.16 5.30 -12.25
C ALA A 141 -2.40 3.80 -12.10
N PHE A 142 -2.93 3.16 -13.11
CA PHE A 142 -3.04 1.71 -13.12
C PHE A 142 -3.01 1.16 -14.54
N GLN A 143 -2.63 -0.10 -14.65
CA GLN A 143 -2.59 -0.82 -15.90
C GLN A 143 -3.18 -2.22 -15.72
N TYR A 144 -3.70 -2.76 -16.80
CA TYR A 144 -4.27 -4.11 -16.86
C TYR A 144 -3.37 -5.04 -17.64
N PHE A 145 -3.30 -6.26 -17.16
CA PHE A 145 -2.71 -7.39 -17.87
C PHE A 145 -3.77 -8.46 -18.03
N THR A 146 -4.33 -8.55 -19.23
CA THR A 146 -5.37 -9.53 -19.54
C THR A 146 -4.80 -10.58 -20.46
N LYS A 147 -4.81 -11.84 -20.02
CA LYS A 147 -4.35 -12.96 -20.82
C LYS A 147 -5.34 -14.11 -20.78
N THR A 148 -6.06 -14.29 -21.85
CA THR A 148 -7.06 -15.35 -22.01
C THR A 148 -6.45 -16.66 -22.49
N GLU A 149 -5.32 -16.60 -23.20
CA GLU A 149 -4.58 -17.74 -23.73
C GLU A 149 -3.16 -17.81 -23.14
N GLY A 150 -2.64 -19.00 -22.94
CA GLY A 150 -1.31 -19.24 -22.37
C GLY A 150 -1.31 -19.15 -20.84
N ALA A 151 -0.19 -18.65 -20.28
CA ALA A 151 0.01 -18.53 -18.83
C ALA A 151 -0.26 -17.09 -18.37
N PRO A 152 -1.42 -16.80 -17.78
CA PRO A 152 -1.67 -15.47 -17.19
C PRO A 152 -0.81 -15.25 -15.96
N VAL A 153 -0.66 -13.98 -15.52
CA VAL A 153 0.03 -13.62 -14.27
C VAL A 153 -0.65 -14.28 -13.06
N GLY A 154 -1.97 -14.36 -13.09
CA GLY A 154 -2.76 -15.07 -12.09
C GLY A 154 -4.05 -15.61 -12.69
N ARG A 155 -4.64 -16.59 -12.04
CA ARG A 155 -5.90 -17.22 -12.47
C ARG A 155 -6.83 -17.45 -11.29
N ALA A 156 -8.06 -16.92 -11.37
CA ALA A 156 -9.03 -17.12 -10.31
C ALA A 156 -9.32 -18.61 -10.05
N HIS A 157 -9.24 -19.00 -8.78
CA HIS A 157 -9.66 -20.33 -8.36
C HIS A 157 -11.11 -20.61 -8.78
N PRO A 158 -11.47 -21.82 -9.20
CA PRO A 158 -12.84 -22.14 -9.64
C PRO A 158 -13.93 -21.75 -8.64
N ALA A 159 -13.64 -21.82 -7.35
CA ALA A 159 -14.57 -21.43 -6.27
C ALA A 159 -14.59 -19.91 -5.97
N ASN A 160 -13.80 -19.10 -6.68
CA ASN A 160 -13.88 -17.65 -6.55
C ASN A 160 -15.04 -17.15 -7.43
N ASP A 161 -16.12 -16.74 -6.79
CA ASP A 161 -17.34 -16.20 -7.38
C ASP A 161 -17.36 -14.67 -7.51
N ARG A 162 -16.34 -13.98 -6.98
CA ARG A 162 -16.20 -12.52 -7.06
C ARG A 162 -15.73 -12.05 -8.44
N LEU A 163 -14.88 -12.86 -9.09
CA LEU A 163 -14.29 -12.52 -10.39
C LEU A 163 -15.02 -13.27 -11.51
N GLU A 164 -15.59 -12.52 -12.43
CA GLU A 164 -16.36 -13.05 -13.56
C GLU A 164 -15.72 -12.70 -14.90
N GLY A 165 -16.02 -13.50 -15.92
CA GLY A 165 -15.59 -13.25 -17.30
C GLY A 165 -14.07 -13.05 -17.42
N VAL A 166 -13.68 -12.01 -18.10
CA VAL A 166 -12.28 -11.65 -18.35
C VAL A 166 -11.49 -11.39 -17.07
N TRP A 167 -12.13 -10.91 -16.00
CA TRP A 167 -11.49 -10.62 -14.72
C TRP A 167 -10.91 -11.85 -14.03
N ARG A 168 -11.32 -13.03 -14.43
CA ARG A 168 -10.72 -14.28 -13.94
C ARG A 168 -9.29 -14.51 -14.44
N HIS A 169 -8.84 -13.70 -15.40
CA HIS A 169 -7.51 -13.76 -16.06
C HIS A 169 -6.86 -12.39 -16.17
N THR A 170 -7.42 -11.37 -15.54
CA THR A 170 -6.91 -10.00 -15.56
C THR A 170 -6.22 -9.71 -14.25
N SER A 171 -4.99 -9.24 -14.32
CA SER A 171 -4.27 -8.64 -13.19
C SER A 171 -4.26 -7.13 -13.36
N VAL A 172 -4.31 -6.41 -12.25
CA VAL A 172 -4.25 -4.94 -12.20
C VAL A 172 -2.99 -4.54 -11.47
N MET A 173 -2.30 -3.54 -11.97
CA MET A 173 -1.12 -2.94 -11.31
C MET A 173 -1.43 -1.49 -10.95
N PRO A 174 -2.00 -1.22 -9.78
CA PRO A 174 -2.17 0.13 -9.31
C PRO A 174 -0.87 0.68 -8.73
N THR A 175 -0.66 1.98 -8.99
CA THR A 175 0.35 2.79 -8.33
C THR A 175 -0.34 4.01 -7.77
N VAL A 176 -0.45 4.08 -6.45
CA VAL A 176 -0.97 5.24 -5.75
C VAL A 176 0.22 6.05 -5.24
N PHE A 177 0.29 7.30 -5.70
CA PHE A 177 1.39 8.19 -5.34
C PHE A 177 1.44 8.45 -3.82
N PRO A 178 2.63 8.52 -3.19
CA PRO A 178 3.95 8.50 -3.82
C PRO A 178 4.58 7.09 -3.93
N SER A 179 4.11 6.08 -3.22
CA SER A 179 4.90 4.84 -3.06
C SER A 179 4.06 3.58 -2.83
N HIS A 180 2.75 3.64 -2.95
CA HIS A 180 1.90 2.46 -2.80
C HIS A 180 1.68 1.77 -4.14
N MET A 181 2.51 0.77 -4.40
CA MET A 181 2.55 0.00 -5.64
C MET A 181 2.27 -1.47 -5.37
N TYR A 182 1.33 -2.05 -6.12
CA TYR A 182 1.00 -3.46 -5.95
C TYR A 182 0.48 -4.08 -7.24
N VAL A 183 0.60 -5.39 -7.33
CA VAL A 183 -0.06 -6.21 -8.36
C VAL A 183 -1.18 -6.98 -7.71
N LEU A 184 -2.36 -6.80 -8.22
CA LEU A 184 -3.57 -7.47 -7.79
C LEU A 184 -3.97 -8.49 -8.86
N ALA A 185 -3.54 -9.72 -8.68
CA ALA A 185 -3.84 -10.83 -9.54
C ALA A 185 -5.09 -11.60 -9.04
N PRO A 186 -5.75 -12.41 -9.90
CA PRO A 186 -6.95 -13.13 -9.53
C PRO A 186 -6.81 -14.13 -8.37
N ASP A 187 -5.60 -14.55 -8.05
CA ASP A 187 -5.27 -15.56 -7.03
C ASP A 187 -4.26 -15.10 -5.98
N HIS A 188 -3.62 -13.94 -6.17
CA HIS A 188 -2.64 -13.41 -5.24
C HIS A 188 -2.51 -11.89 -5.34
N LEU A 189 -1.81 -11.32 -4.37
CA LEU A 189 -1.38 -9.93 -4.36
C LEU A 189 0.06 -9.87 -3.86
N TRP A 190 0.87 -9.04 -4.51
CA TRP A 190 2.15 -8.62 -3.95
C TRP A 190 2.30 -7.10 -4.07
N TYR A 191 3.05 -6.51 -3.17
CA TYR A 191 3.27 -5.07 -3.14
C TYR A 191 4.73 -4.73 -2.85
N LEU A 192 5.13 -3.55 -3.27
CA LEU A 192 6.43 -2.98 -2.96
C LEU A 192 6.26 -1.92 -1.87
N SER A 193 6.93 -2.10 -0.75
CA SER A 193 7.05 -1.09 0.31
C SER A 193 8.41 -0.45 0.21
N LEU A 194 8.48 0.70 -0.46
CA LEU A 194 9.74 1.42 -0.65
C LEU A 194 10.09 2.21 0.59
N GLN A 195 11.28 1.98 1.11
CA GLN A 195 11.82 2.68 2.26
C GLN A 195 13.16 3.31 1.87
N PRO A 196 13.19 4.62 1.58
CA PRO A 196 14.45 5.31 1.27
C PRO A 196 15.43 5.21 2.44
N ASP A 197 16.67 4.81 2.16
CA ASP A 197 17.78 4.76 3.10
C ASP A 197 18.81 5.85 2.73
N GLY A 198 18.69 6.98 3.38
CA GLY A 198 19.53 8.13 3.13
C GLY A 198 18.89 9.22 2.26
N VAL A 199 19.74 10.14 1.77
CA VAL A 199 19.38 11.30 0.95
C VAL A 199 19.97 11.21 -0.44
#